data_7f585b7c2b1888130a00d08d8c294346
#
_entry.id   7f585b7c2b1888130a00d08d8c294346
#
_cell.length_a   1.000
_cell.length_b   1.000
_cell.length_c   1.000
_cell.angle_alpha   90.00
_cell.angle_beta   90.00
_cell.angle_gamma   90.00
#
_symmetry.space_group_name_H-M   'P 1'
#
loop_
_entity.id
_entity.type
_entity.pdbx_description
1 polymer ?
#
loop_
_entity_poly.entity_id
_entity_poly.type
_entity_poly.pdbx_seq_one_letter_code
_entity_poly.pdbx_strand_id
1 'polypeptide(L)'
;MSSDLEVSALAINVTIPEALRWTDTRRGETFTLTTLTIRLLPDGHLAAKAYGRPVGGGRGTYVSFPVPDDPELADLIADAARQAGTLWAAHRGLG
;
A
#
# COMPACT_ATOMS: atom_id res chain seq x y z
N MET A 1 -6.64 -22.42 4.26
CA MET A 1 -7.64 -21.89 4.33
C MET A 1 -7.62 -20.66 5.05
N SER A 2 -7.56 -20.62 6.26
CA SER A 2 -7.61 -19.37 6.97
C SER A 2 -6.37 -18.54 6.84
N SER A 3 -5.25 -19.08 6.39
CA SER A 3 -4.05 -18.29 6.29
C SER A 3 -4.18 -17.16 5.28
N ASP A 4 -4.91 -17.35 4.20
CA ASP A 4 -5.11 -16.29 3.24
C ASP A 4 -5.93 -15.14 3.83
N LEU A 5 -6.96 -15.46 4.60
CA LEU A 5 -7.77 -14.46 5.25
C LEU A 5 -6.98 -13.70 6.29
N GLU A 6 -6.12 -14.38 7.04
CA GLU A 6 -5.30 -13.74 8.04
C GLU A 6 -4.33 -12.74 7.41
N VAL A 7 -3.70 -13.12 6.30
CA VAL A 7 -2.78 -12.24 5.60
C VAL A 7 -3.53 -11.01 5.09
N SER A 8 -4.72 -11.22 4.51
CA SER A 8 -5.52 -10.11 4.01
C SER A 8 -5.94 -9.17 5.12
N ALA A 9 -6.29 -9.72 6.30
CA ALA A 9 -6.72 -8.90 7.41
C ALA A 9 -5.61 -8.01 7.98
N LEU A 10 -4.36 -8.34 7.69
CA LEU A 10 -3.23 -7.57 8.18
C LEU A 10 -2.69 -6.60 7.12
N ALA A 11 -3.46 -6.36 6.09
CA ALA A 11 -3.09 -5.42 5.04
C ALA A 11 -4.21 -4.40 4.85
N ILE A 12 -3.82 -3.16 4.55
CA ILE A 12 -4.78 -2.11 4.23
C ILE A 12 -4.36 -1.42 2.95
N ASN A 13 -5.34 -0.92 2.22
CA ASN A 13 -5.12 -0.14 1.02
C ASN A 13 -5.48 1.32 1.30
N VAL A 14 -4.62 2.22 0.88
CA VAL A 14 -4.81 3.64 1.08
C VAL A 14 -4.71 4.33 -0.26
N THR A 15 -5.70 5.15 -0.58
CA THR A 15 -5.65 5.95 -1.80
C THR A 15 -4.65 7.08 -1.60
N ILE A 16 -3.72 7.23 -2.54
CA ILE A 16 -2.75 8.32 -2.47
C ILE A 16 -3.47 9.61 -2.87
N PRO A 17 -3.44 10.66 -2.02
CA PRO A 17 -4.02 11.94 -2.39
C PRO A 17 -3.43 12.44 -3.70
N GLU A 18 -4.26 13.10 -4.50
CA GLU A 18 -3.85 13.53 -5.82
C GLU A 18 -2.56 14.33 -5.82
N ALA A 19 -2.40 15.19 -4.82
CA ALA A 19 -1.21 16.02 -4.71
C ALA A 19 0.07 15.24 -4.45
N LEU A 20 -0.04 14.01 -3.96
CA LEU A 20 1.12 13.20 -3.62
C LEU A 20 1.39 12.10 -4.66
N ARG A 21 0.53 11.98 -5.67
CA ARG A 21 0.72 10.96 -6.69
C ARG A 21 1.92 11.29 -7.56
N TRP A 22 2.62 10.24 -7.97
CA TRP A 22 3.77 10.41 -8.84
C TRP A 22 3.65 9.42 -9.99
N THR A 23 4.53 9.58 -10.97
CA THR A 23 4.60 8.65 -12.09
C THR A 23 5.93 7.91 -12.03
N ASP A 24 5.93 6.70 -12.54
CA ASP A 24 7.13 5.89 -12.62
C ASP A 24 7.09 5.13 -13.92
N THR A 25 8.26 4.86 -14.50
CA THR A 25 8.35 4.18 -15.79
C THR A 25 9.00 2.82 -15.59
N ARG A 26 8.38 1.81 -16.17
CA ARG A 26 8.92 0.46 -16.14
C ARG A 26 8.72 -0.16 -17.50
N ARG A 27 9.79 -0.68 -18.07
CA ARG A 27 9.76 -1.33 -19.39
C ARG A 27 9.17 -0.43 -20.47
N GLY A 28 9.52 0.84 -20.42
CA GLY A 28 9.07 1.80 -21.42
C GLY A 28 7.63 2.27 -21.25
N GLU A 29 6.96 1.83 -20.20
CA GLU A 29 5.58 2.27 -19.94
C GLU A 29 5.53 3.10 -18.67
N THR A 30 4.79 4.21 -18.71
CA THR A 30 4.66 5.11 -17.57
C THR A 30 3.38 4.81 -16.81
N PHE A 31 3.50 4.75 -15.49
CA PHE A 31 2.38 4.47 -14.60
C PHE A 31 2.17 5.63 -13.64
N THR A 32 0.91 5.88 -13.29
CA THR A 32 0.56 6.82 -12.22
C THR A 32 0.28 6.01 -10.97
N LEU A 33 1.00 6.32 -9.89
CA LEU A 33 0.86 5.59 -8.64
C LEU A 33 -0.29 6.19 -7.85
N THR A 34 -1.31 5.39 -7.59
CA THR A 34 -2.57 5.85 -7.02
C THR A 34 -2.92 5.22 -5.69
N THR A 35 -2.31 4.10 -5.36
CA THR A 35 -2.70 3.33 -4.16
C THR A 35 -1.47 2.81 -3.44
N LEU A 36 -1.54 2.83 -2.12
CA LEU A 36 -0.53 2.19 -1.28
C LEU A 36 -1.16 0.99 -0.61
N THR A 37 -0.42 -0.10 -0.54
CA THR A 37 -0.80 -1.25 0.27
C THR A 37 0.19 -1.36 1.41
N ILE A 38 -0.31 -1.29 2.63
CA ILE A 38 0.51 -1.32 3.84
C ILE A 38 0.20 -2.62 4.57
N ARG A 39 1.24 -3.39 4.85
CA ARG A 39 1.10 -4.69 5.49
C ARG A 39 1.85 -4.70 6.81
N LEU A 40 1.23 -5.32 7.80
CA LEU A 40 1.91 -5.60 9.07
C LEU A 40 2.53 -6.98 8.96
N LEU A 41 3.85 -7.04 9.08
CA LEU A 41 4.59 -8.28 8.98
C LEU A 41 4.59 -9.01 10.32
N PRO A 42 4.83 -10.33 10.32
CA PRO A 42 4.82 -11.11 11.57
C PRO A 42 5.78 -10.61 12.63
N ASP A 43 6.88 -9.99 12.22
CA ASP A 43 7.87 -9.46 13.16
C ASP A 43 7.52 -8.08 13.69
N GLY A 44 6.37 -7.55 13.31
CA GLY A 44 5.92 -6.24 13.76
C GLY A 44 6.31 -5.07 12.86
N HIS A 45 7.10 -5.32 11.84
CA HIS A 45 7.49 -4.28 10.90
C HIS A 45 6.39 -4.01 9.89
N LEU A 46 6.40 -2.81 9.33
CA LEU A 46 5.47 -2.44 8.27
C LEU A 46 6.18 -2.51 6.93
N ALA A 47 5.47 -3.00 5.93
CA ALA A 47 5.94 -2.99 4.55
C ALA A 47 4.91 -2.26 3.71
N ALA A 48 5.38 -1.37 2.85
CA ALA A 48 4.47 -0.61 1.98
C ALA A 48 4.92 -0.74 0.54
N LYS A 49 3.95 -0.87 -0.35
CA LYS A 49 4.20 -0.87 -1.79
C LYS A 49 3.21 0.05 -2.46
N ALA A 50 3.65 0.69 -3.52
CA ALA A 50 2.78 1.54 -4.32
C ALA A 50 2.31 0.78 -5.54
N TYR A 51 1.07 1.01 -5.94
CA TYR A 51 0.50 0.40 -7.13
C TYR A 51 0.01 1.47 -8.08
N GLY A 52 0.24 1.25 -9.37
CA GLY A 52 -0.07 2.25 -10.36
C GLY A 52 -0.86 1.70 -11.53
N ARG A 53 -1.40 2.63 -12.30
CA ARG A 53 -2.13 2.34 -13.52
C ARG A 53 -1.40 2.95 -14.70
N PRO A 54 -1.42 2.29 -15.87
CA PRO A 54 -0.78 2.86 -17.06
C PRO A 54 -1.37 4.22 -17.43
N VAL A 55 -0.49 5.18 -17.69
CA VAL A 55 -0.94 6.51 -18.09
C VAL A 55 -1.63 6.46 -19.44
N GLY A 56 -1.15 5.59 -20.32
CA GLY A 56 -1.72 5.46 -21.66
C GLY A 56 -3.09 4.82 -21.70
N GLY A 57 -3.63 4.45 -20.57
CA GLY A 57 -4.93 3.79 -20.51
C GLY A 57 -4.81 2.31 -20.73
N GLY A 58 -5.91 1.70 -21.09
CA GLY A 58 -5.97 0.26 -21.23
C GLY A 58 -6.51 -0.40 -19.99
N ARG A 59 -6.43 -1.71 -19.92
CA ARG A 59 -6.97 -2.43 -18.79
C ARG A 59 -6.13 -2.16 -17.57
N GLY A 60 -6.81 -2.01 -16.46
CA GLY A 60 -6.14 -1.62 -15.23
C GLY A 60 -5.29 -2.73 -14.64
N THR A 61 -4.16 -2.97 -15.24
CA THR A 61 -3.19 -3.86 -14.66
C THR A 61 -2.37 -3.05 -13.67
N TYR A 62 -2.41 -3.43 -12.42
CA TYR A 62 -1.64 -2.75 -11.40
C TYR A 62 -0.25 -3.35 -11.33
N VAL A 63 0.74 -2.49 -11.28
CA VAL A 63 2.14 -2.89 -11.13
C VAL A 63 2.63 -2.35 -9.81
N SER A 64 3.40 -3.17 -9.10
CA SER A 64 3.94 -2.82 -7.80
C SER A 64 5.24 -2.05 -7.95
N PHE A 65 5.36 -0.95 -7.24
CA PHE A 65 6.54 -0.09 -7.26
C PHE A 65 7.02 0.19 -5.84
N PRO A 66 8.32 0.43 -5.65
CA PRO A 66 8.80 0.87 -4.34
C PRO A 66 8.28 2.26 -4.03
N VAL A 67 8.05 2.52 -2.75
CA VAL A 67 7.61 3.84 -2.31
C VAL A 67 8.83 4.74 -2.21
N PRO A 68 8.78 5.95 -2.81
CA PRO A 68 9.92 6.86 -2.71
C PRO A 68 10.15 7.34 -1.28
N ASP A 69 11.37 7.80 -1.02
CA ASP A 69 11.72 8.35 0.27
C ASP A 69 11.25 9.81 0.33
N ASP A 70 9.97 9.99 0.61
CA ASP A 70 9.30 11.28 0.62
C ASP A 70 8.65 11.47 1.98
N PRO A 71 8.91 12.57 2.69
CA PRO A 71 8.36 12.78 4.04
C PRO A 71 6.84 12.79 4.07
N GLU A 72 6.20 13.34 3.04
CA GLU A 72 4.73 13.38 3.02
C GLU A 72 4.14 11.99 2.81
N LEU A 73 4.78 11.17 2.00
CA LEU A 73 4.34 9.79 1.84
C LEU A 73 4.60 8.98 3.10
N ALA A 74 5.73 9.23 3.76
CA ALA A 74 6.03 8.56 5.03
C ALA A 74 4.98 8.91 6.09
N ASP A 75 4.57 10.18 6.13
CA ASP A 75 3.54 10.62 7.06
C ASP A 75 2.19 9.95 6.75
N LEU A 76 1.85 9.83 5.47
CA LEU A 76 0.62 9.18 5.05
C LEU A 76 0.62 7.72 5.49
N ILE A 77 1.73 7.02 5.29
CA ILE A 77 1.86 5.63 5.67
C ILE A 77 1.76 5.48 7.20
N ALA A 78 2.48 6.33 7.93
CA ALA A 78 2.46 6.27 9.39
C ALA A 78 1.07 6.55 9.94
N ASP A 79 0.37 7.52 9.36
CA ASP A 79 -0.96 7.88 9.81
C ASP A 79 -1.95 6.74 9.53
N ALA A 80 -1.88 6.16 8.35
CA ALA A 80 -2.74 5.03 7.99
C ALA A 80 -2.46 3.83 8.89
N ALA A 81 -1.20 3.56 9.16
CA ALA A 81 -0.83 2.46 10.05
C ALA A 81 -1.36 2.68 11.47
N ARG A 82 -1.31 3.92 11.94
CA ARG A 82 -1.83 4.25 13.26
C ARG A 82 -3.33 4.02 13.33
N GLN A 83 -4.06 4.41 12.29
CA GLN A 83 -5.50 4.19 12.23
C GLN A 83 -5.84 2.70 12.11
N ALA A 84 -5.05 1.95 11.40
CA ALA A 84 -5.26 0.52 11.25
C ALA A 84 -4.80 -0.28 12.45
N GLY A 85 -3.97 0.32 13.30
CA GLY A 85 -3.37 -0.38 14.43
C GLY A 85 -4.40 -1.02 15.34
N THR A 86 -5.51 -0.34 15.58
CA THR A 86 -6.56 -0.87 16.42
C THR A 86 -7.18 -2.13 15.82
N LEU A 87 -7.43 -2.11 14.50
CA LEU A 87 -7.96 -3.27 13.81
C LEU A 87 -6.98 -4.43 13.85
N TRP A 88 -5.71 -4.15 13.60
CA TRP A 88 -4.69 -5.20 13.62
C TRP A 88 -4.54 -5.78 15.02
N ALA A 89 -4.56 -4.91 16.04
CA ALA A 89 -4.44 -5.38 17.42
C ALA A 89 -5.64 -6.25 17.81
N ALA A 90 -6.84 -5.83 17.43
CA ALA A 90 -8.04 -6.60 17.70
C ALA A 90 -8.01 -7.96 17.00
N HIS A 91 -7.57 -7.96 15.75
CA HIS A 91 -7.45 -9.20 14.98
C HIS A 91 -6.48 -10.17 15.63
N ARG A 92 -5.34 -9.65 16.07
CA ARG A 92 -4.32 -10.49 16.73
C ARG A 92 -4.80 -10.96 18.09
N GLY A 93 -5.58 -10.15 18.77
CA GLY A 93 -6.11 -10.54 20.07
C GLY A 93 -7.14 -11.63 20.01
N LEU A 94 -7.73 -11.84 18.84
CA LEU A 94 -8.70 -12.91 18.65
C LEU A 94 -8.03 -14.25 18.40
N GLY A 95 -6.80 -14.22 17.97
CA GLY A 95 -6.10 -15.44 17.58
C GLY A 95 -5.31 -16.11 18.69
#